data_bfcc60c3c487de7cd7a8789e11bfe89e
#
_entry.id   bfcc60c3c487de7cd7a8789e11bfe89e
#
_cell.length_a   1.000
_cell.length_b   1.000
_cell.length_c   1.000
_cell.angle_alpha   90.00
_cell.angle_beta   90.00
_cell.angle_gamma   90.00
#
_symmetry.space_group_name_H-M   'P 1'
#
loop_
_entity.id
_entity.type
_entity.pdbx_description
1 polymer ?
#
loop_
_entity_poly.entity_id
_entity_poly.type
_entity_poly.pdbx_seq_one_letter_code
_entity_poly.pdbx_strand_id
1 'polypeptide(L)'
;MMNVYGKEASAYYDLFNGLRCLRRGDKEPEAVAVEANDTIREELEEFVACVRNGGKPETDGWWASRNLAVIGAGVRSAREGRVIDVDAVIAGGE
;
A
#
# COMPACT_ATOMS: atom_id res chain seq x y z
N MET A 1 -11.60 3.82 -3.27
CA MET A 1 -12.07 2.93 -2.17
C MET A 1 -11.04 1.85 -1.89
N MET A 2 -10.72 1.63 -0.63
CA MET A 2 -9.82 0.56 -0.19
C MET A 2 -10.43 -0.15 1.00
N ASN A 3 -10.53 -1.48 0.94
CA ASN A 3 -11.03 -2.29 2.03
C ASN A 3 -9.97 -3.34 2.41
N VAL A 4 -9.77 -3.51 3.71
CA VAL A 4 -8.88 -4.55 4.25
C VAL A 4 -9.68 -5.42 5.20
N TYR A 5 -9.68 -6.71 4.97
CA TYR A 5 -10.44 -7.68 5.76
C TYR A 5 -9.51 -8.54 6.61
N GLY A 6 -9.75 -8.55 7.90
CA GLY A 6 -9.03 -9.38 8.86
C GLY A 6 -9.97 -10.28 9.66
N LYS A 7 -9.41 -11.19 10.44
CA LYS A 7 -10.20 -12.12 11.27
C LYS A 7 -10.92 -11.42 12.42
N GLU A 8 -10.31 -10.43 13.03
CA GLU A 8 -10.82 -9.73 14.20
C GLU A 8 -11.45 -8.38 13.87
N ALA A 9 -11.08 -7.79 12.75
CA ALA A 9 -11.60 -6.51 12.32
C ALA A 9 -11.41 -6.32 10.82
N SER A 10 -12.22 -5.44 10.25
CA SER A 10 -12.07 -4.97 8.87
C SER A 10 -11.97 -3.45 8.85
N ALA A 11 -11.23 -2.91 7.91
CA ALA A 11 -11.09 -1.48 7.72
C ALA A 11 -11.61 -1.08 6.34
N TYR A 12 -12.29 0.04 6.28
CA TYR A 12 -12.88 0.59 5.07
C TYR A 12 -12.43 2.05 4.91
N TYR A 13 -11.95 2.38 3.73
CA TYR A 13 -11.57 3.75 3.42
C TYR A 13 -12.17 4.19 2.09
N ASP A 14 -12.79 5.36 2.09
CA ASP A 14 -13.18 6.08 0.87
C ASP A 14 -13.07 7.59 1.11
N LEU A 15 -13.08 8.36 0.00
CA LEU A 15 -12.90 9.81 0.07
C LEU A 15 -14.06 10.55 0.75
N PHE A 16 -15.25 9.95 0.78
CA PHE A 16 -16.45 10.59 1.33
C PHE A 16 -16.66 10.29 2.81
N ASN A 17 -16.39 9.08 3.23
CA ASN A 17 -16.66 8.60 4.59
C ASN A 17 -15.37 8.47 5.45
N GLY A 18 -14.20 8.65 4.84
CA GLY A 18 -12.92 8.50 5.51
C GLY A 18 -12.62 7.06 5.93
N LEU A 19 -11.92 6.90 7.02
CA LEU A 19 -11.53 5.60 7.56
C LEU A 19 -12.55 5.13 8.58
N ARG A 20 -13.02 3.89 8.43
CA ARG A 20 -13.94 3.24 9.36
C ARG A 20 -13.41 1.84 9.70
N CYS A 21 -13.68 1.40 10.90
CA CYS A 21 -13.28 0.08 11.38
C CYS A 21 -14.50 -0.68 11.90
N LEU A 22 -14.64 -1.93 11.46
CA LEU A 22 -15.65 -2.85 11.97
C LEU A 22 -14.94 -3.99 12.72
N ARG A 23 -15.09 -4.02 14.04
CA ARG A 23 -14.53 -5.09 14.87
C ARG A 23 -15.50 -6.26 14.94
N ARG A 24 -14.97 -7.43 15.20
CA ARG A 24 -15.77 -8.64 15.37
C ARG A 24 -16.82 -8.44 16.46
N GLY A 25 -18.08 -8.68 16.12
CA GLY A 25 -19.21 -8.48 17.02
C GLY A 25 -19.90 -7.12 16.91
N ASP A 26 -19.29 -6.16 16.20
CA ASP A 26 -19.90 -4.86 15.94
C ASP A 26 -21.01 -4.98 14.89
N LYS A 27 -22.07 -4.21 15.06
CA LYS A 27 -23.17 -4.14 14.09
C LYS A 27 -22.91 -3.16 12.97
N GLU A 28 -22.17 -2.09 13.25
CA GLU A 28 -21.88 -1.01 12.33
C GLU A 28 -20.39 -0.58 12.44
N PRO A 29 -19.78 -0.13 11.33
CA PRO A 29 -18.43 0.40 11.36
C PRO A 29 -18.36 1.67 12.20
N GLU A 30 -17.28 1.82 12.95
CA GLU A 30 -16.95 3.02 13.71
C GLU A 30 -15.98 3.90 12.92
N ALA A 31 -16.27 5.20 12.88
CA ALA A 31 -15.36 6.17 12.25
C ALA A 31 -14.06 6.29 13.06
N VAL A 32 -12.94 6.26 12.36
CA VAL A 32 -11.60 6.47 12.94
C VAL A 32 -11.14 7.87 12.58
N ALA A 33 -10.87 8.69 13.58
CA ALA A 33 -10.36 10.04 13.36
C ALA A 33 -8.94 9.99 12.83
N VAL A 34 -8.71 10.63 11.68
CA VAL A 34 -7.40 10.76 11.06
C VAL A 34 -7.16 12.26 10.82
N GLU A 35 -6.04 12.77 11.30
CA GLU A 35 -5.66 14.16 11.06
C GLU A 35 -5.24 14.33 9.60
N ALA A 36 -5.73 15.41 8.99
CA ALA A 36 -5.30 15.79 7.67
C ALA A 36 -3.84 16.26 7.72
N ASN A 37 -3.03 15.79 6.78
CA ASN A 37 -1.63 16.17 6.64
C ASN A 37 -1.29 16.48 5.19
N ASP A 38 -0.20 17.18 4.99
CA ASP A 38 0.36 17.40 3.66
C ASP A 38 1.33 16.24 3.35
N THR A 39 0.83 15.22 2.68
CA THR A 39 1.57 14.00 2.37
C THR A 39 2.78 14.25 1.46
N ILE A 40 2.66 15.19 0.53
CA ILE A 40 3.74 15.57 -0.38
C ILE A 40 4.86 16.26 0.38
N ARG A 41 4.50 17.16 1.29
CA ARG A 41 5.48 17.85 2.14
C ARG A 41 6.23 16.86 3.04
N GLU A 42 5.53 15.94 3.67
CA GLU A 42 6.14 14.90 4.51
C GLU A 42 7.10 14.01 3.71
N GLU A 43 6.72 13.64 2.51
CA GLU A 43 7.56 12.85 1.60
C GLU A 43 8.85 13.60 1.26
N LEU A 44 8.77 14.88 0.92
CA LEU A 44 9.93 15.72 0.63
C LEU A 44 10.82 15.94 1.86
N GLU A 45 10.23 16.17 3.02
CA GLU A 45 10.97 16.29 4.28
C GLU A 45 11.73 15.01 4.62
N GLU A 46 11.12 13.85 4.45
CA GLU A 46 11.77 12.57 4.62
C GLU A 46 12.95 12.38 3.66
N PHE A 47 12.75 12.70 2.39
CA PHE A 47 13.79 12.62 1.38
C PHE A 47 15.00 13.51 1.72
N VAL A 48 14.74 14.75 2.10
CA VAL A 48 15.80 15.69 2.52
C VAL A 48 16.55 15.18 3.75
N ALA A 49 15.83 14.64 4.73
CA ALA A 49 16.44 14.05 5.93
C ALA A 49 17.33 12.85 5.58
N CYS A 50 16.92 12.00 4.65
CA CYS A 50 17.73 10.88 4.16
C CYS A 50 19.01 11.35 3.46
N VAL A 51 18.93 12.41 2.64
CA VAL A 51 20.10 13.00 1.98
C VAL A 51 21.09 13.57 3.00
N ARG A 52 20.59 14.28 4.01
CA ARG A 52 21.43 14.92 5.05
C ARG A 52 22.07 13.92 6.01
N ASN A 53 21.30 12.90 6.42
CA ASN A 53 21.69 12.00 7.49
C ASN A 53 22.09 10.59 7.04
N GLY A 54 22.00 10.30 5.73
CA GLY A 54 22.36 8.99 5.17
C GLY A 54 21.39 7.87 5.50
N GLY A 55 20.13 8.18 5.81
CA GLY A 55 19.11 7.19 6.08
C GLY A 55 18.45 6.60 4.83
N LYS A 56 17.57 5.62 5.02
CA LYS A 56 16.70 5.09 3.97
C LYS A 56 15.31 5.70 4.08
N PRO A 57 14.70 6.13 2.98
CA PRO A 57 13.30 6.52 2.97
C PRO A 57 12.39 5.31 3.20
N GLU A 58 11.18 5.55 3.71
CA GLU A 58 10.16 4.52 3.90
C GLU A 58 9.86 3.77 2.61
N THR A 59 9.79 4.51 1.51
CA THR A 59 9.55 3.96 0.18
C THR A 59 10.76 4.22 -0.71
N ASP A 60 11.72 3.32 -0.69
CA ASP A 60 12.90 3.39 -1.54
C ASP A 60 12.67 2.75 -2.92
N GLY A 61 13.70 2.76 -3.76
CA GLY A 61 13.64 2.19 -5.10
C GLY A 61 13.34 0.69 -5.11
N TRP A 62 13.75 -0.03 -4.08
CA TRP A 62 13.47 -1.45 -3.96
C TRP A 62 11.97 -1.71 -3.74
N TRP A 63 11.33 -0.96 -2.84
CA TRP A 63 9.87 -1.04 -2.62
C TRP A 63 9.10 -0.62 -3.86
N ALA A 64 9.52 0.45 -4.53
CA ALA A 64 8.90 0.89 -5.78
C ALA A 64 9.00 -0.19 -6.86
N SER A 65 10.14 -0.86 -6.97
CA SER A 65 10.34 -1.97 -7.91
C SER A 65 9.43 -3.16 -7.59
N ARG A 66 9.22 -3.47 -6.32
CA ARG A 66 8.28 -4.52 -5.92
C ARG A 66 6.85 -4.18 -6.32
N ASN A 67 6.43 -2.95 -6.13
CA ASN A 67 5.09 -2.50 -6.54
C ASN A 67 4.88 -2.63 -8.05
N LEU A 68 5.87 -2.22 -8.84
CA LEU A 68 5.82 -2.40 -10.29
C LEU A 68 5.83 -3.87 -10.70
N ALA A 69 6.56 -4.72 -9.99
CA ALA A 69 6.60 -6.15 -10.26
C ALA A 69 5.23 -6.82 -10.02
N VAL A 70 4.47 -6.37 -9.01
CA VAL A 70 3.10 -6.86 -8.78
C VAL A 70 2.21 -6.52 -9.98
N ILE A 71 2.28 -5.30 -10.48
CA ILE A 71 1.52 -4.87 -11.65
C ILE A 71 1.93 -5.68 -12.89
N GLY A 72 3.23 -5.82 -13.11
CA GLY A 72 3.76 -6.63 -14.22
C GLY A 72 3.33 -8.10 -14.15
N ALA A 73 3.38 -8.68 -12.95
CA ALA A 73 2.91 -10.05 -12.73
C ALA A 73 1.42 -10.20 -13.03
N GLY A 74 0.60 -9.22 -12.62
CA GLY A 74 -0.83 -9.20 -12.91
C GLY A 74 -1.14 -9.17 -14.41
N VAL A 75 -0.47 -8.30 -15.14
CA VAL A 75 -0.62 -8.21 -16.60
C VAL A 75 -0.20 -9.52 -17.28
N ARG A 76 0.92 -10.08 -16.86
CA ARG A 76 1.43 -11.34 -17.38
C ARG A 76 0.49 -12.50 -17.06
N SER A 77 -0.02 -12.55 -15.83
CA SER A 77 -1.00 -13.56 -15.40
C SER A 77 -2.27 -13.52 -16.27
N ALA A 78 -2.75 -12.32 -16.56
CA ALA A 78 -3.93 -12.14 -17.43
C ALA A 78 -3.68 -12.64 -18.87
N ARG A 79 -2.48 -12.44 -19.39
CA ARG A 79 -2.12 -12.89 -20.74
C ARG A 79 -1.91 -14.39 -20.82
N GLU A 80 -1.26 -14.98 -19.83
CA GLU A 80 -0.87 -16.38 -19.84
C GLU A 80 -1.88 -17.32 -19.18
N GLY A 81 -2.87 -16.77 -18.50
CA GLY A 81 -3.92 -17.55 -17.82
C GLY A 81 -3.39 -18.41 -16.67
N ARG A 82 -2.32 -17.99 -16.01
CA ARG A 82 -1.70 -18.74 -14.91
C ARG A 82 -1.20 -17.82 -13.81
N VAL A 83 -0.95 -18.40 -12.65
CA VAL A 83 -0.33 -17.69 -11.53
C VAL A 83 1.11 -17.32 -11.88
N ILE A 84 1.48 -16.07 -11.62
CA ILE A 84 2.84 -15.57 -11.83
C ILE A 84 3.45 -15.22 -10.47
N ASP A 85 4.66 -15.72 -10.23
CA ASP A 85 5.43 -15.40 -9.04
C ASP A 85 6.03 -13.99 -9.18
N VAL A 86 5.70 -13.11 -8.23
CA VAL A 86 6.20 -11.72 -8.21
C VAL A 86 7.72 -11.69 -8.03
N ASP A 87 8.28 -12.56 -7.19
CA ASP A 87 9.73 -12.59 -6.96
C ASP A 87 10.50 -12.99 -8.24
N ALA A 88 9.93 -13.86 -9.06
CA ALA A 88 10.50 -14.19 -10.37
C ALA A 88 10.52 -12.98 -11.31
N VAL A 89 9.49 -12.13 -11.27
CA VAL A 89 9.45 -10.88 -12.05
C VAL A 89 10.51 -9.89 -11.57
N ILE A 90 10.69 -9.75 -10.24
CA ILE A 90 11.72 -8.88 -9.65
C ILE A 90 13.12 -9.33 -10.06
N ALA A 91 13.36 -10.63 -10.10
CA ALA A 91 14.66 -11.19 -10.51
C ALA A 91 14.95 -11.01 -12.01
N GLY A 92 14.08 -10.33 -12.76
CA GLY A 92 14.23 -10.10 -14.19
C GLY A 92 13.76 -11.27 -15.05
N GLY A 93 13.03 -12.21 -14.45
CA GLY A 93 12.37 -13.31 -15.17
C GLY A 93 11.15 -12.84 -15.94
N GLU A 94 11.22 -12.86 -17.24
CA GLU A 94 10.06 -12.61 -18.09
C GLU A 94 9.19 -13.86 -18.25
#